data_33cb1eb737b342af28dd83d646bac42f
#
_entry.id   33cb1eb737b342af28dd83d646bac42f
#
_cell.length_a   1.000
_cell.length_b   1.000
_cell.length_c   1.000
_cell.angle_alpha   90.00
_cell.angle_beta   90.00
_cell.angle_gamma   90.00
#
_symmetry.space_group_name_H-M   'P 1'
#
loop_
_entity.id
_entity.type
_entity.pdbx_description
1 polymer ?
#
loop_
_entity_poly.entity_id
_entity_poly.type
_entity_poly.pdbx_seq_one_letter_code
_entity_poly.pdbx_strand_id
1 'polypeptide(L)'
;MSSGAAAFCVSNSFAKSVRLTEDCAAPFSVRRLTNIEHLCDETGVLPGIYVQTGGCMSVLKGRDFLKLLDFEPSEIEALLNLSAKLKEEKKSGIPHRLCEGKNLALIFEKTSTRTRCAFEVAARDLGMGVTVLDTAGSQIGKKESIADTARVLSGMFDGIEYRGYAQSKVEELAKYSSVPVFNGLTDKFHPTQVLADFLTVKEHLGGLKGMHFTYIGDARFNMGNSLMVGCAKMGMHFTLGAPKGYFPEAALVSECEKIARQTGGTLRFCQDPAEAVRGAQAVYTDVWVSMGEPDSVWEERIAVLAPYQVNSALMKNASADAIFMHCLPAYHDRNTAIGKEKCDKFGRSSMEVSNEVFEGPQSVVFQEAENRMHTVKAVLAAVIGGIEV
;
A
#
# COMPACT_ATOMS: atom_id res chain seq x y z
N MET A 1 27.60 22.60 -42.08
CA MET A 1 28.07 21.21 -42.06
C MET A 1 26.87 20.36 -41.70
N SER A 2 26.47 19.50 -42.63
CA SER A 2 25.18 18.85 -42.72
C SER A 2 25.05 17.67 -41.75
N SER A 3 23.98 17.69 -40.97
CA SER A 3 23.51 16.54 -40.22
C SER A 3 22.66 15.65 -41.12
N GLY A 4 23.16 14.47 -41.45
CA GLY A 4 22.43 13.48 -42.22
C GLY A 4 21.44 12.69 -41.36
N ALA A 5 20.17 12.80 -41.67
CA ALA A 5 19.11 11.91 -41.21
C ALA A 5 19.18 10.60 -41.99
N ALA A 6 19.32 9.46 -41.35
CA ALA A 6 19.18 8.14 -41.97
C ALA A 6 17.70 7.76 -42.02
N ALA A 7 17.09 7.81 -43.21
CA ALA A 7 15.76 7.28 -43.49
C ALA A 7 15.90 5.80 -43.88
N PHE A 8 15.22 4.90 -43.18
CA PHE A 8 15.01 3.52 -43.64
C PHE A 8 13.77 3.45 -44.50
N CYS A 9 13.97 3.14 -45.78
CA CYS A 9 12.92 2.89 -46.71
C CYS A 9 12.71 1.38 -46.88
N VAL A 10 11.56 0.86 -46.44
CA VAL A 10 11.10 -0.48 -46.80
C VAL A 10 10.00 -0.29 -47.84
N SER A 11 10.19 -0.89 -49.00
CA SER A 11 9.34 -0.74 -50.16
C SER A 11 7.96 -1.39 -49.97
N ASN A 12 6.97 -0.59 -50.30
CA ASN A 12 5.60 -0.85 -50.73
C ASN A 12 4.59 -1.51 -49.79
N SER A 13 3.70 -0.64 -49.42
CA SER A 13 2.31 -0.72 -48.94
C SER A 13 2.14 -0.94 -47.42
N PHE A 14 2.31 0.09 -46.69
CA PHE A 14 1.72 0.54 -45.44
C PHE A 14 2.71 1.44 -44.70
N ALA A 15 2.89 2.67 -45.21
CA ALA A 15 3.66 3.66 -44.47
C ALA A 15 2.76 4.39 -43.47
N LYS A 16 2.85 4.07 -42.17
CA LYS A 16 2.53 5.03 -41.08
C LYS A 16 3.84 5.55 -40.53
N SER A 17 4.11 6.84 -40.77
CA SER A 17 5.26 7.54 -40.25
C SER A 17 5.18 7.63 -38.72
N VAL A 18 6.17 7.10 -38.02
CA VAL A 18 6.41 7.35 -36.61
C VAL A 18 7.28 8.60 -36.50
N ARG A 19 6.75 9.68 -35.94
CA ARG A 19 7.55 10.84 -35.52
C ARG A 19 8.12 10.55 -34.12
N LEU A 20 9.44 10.50 -34.04
CA LEU A 20 10.15 10.56 -32.78
C LEU A 20 10.28 12.03 -32.36
N THR A 21 9.73 12.42 -31.21
CA THR A 21 10.02 13.70 -30.59
C THR A 21 11.37 13.60 -29.84
N GLU A 22 12.25 14.56 -30.10
CA GLU A 22 13.52 14.71 -29.43
C GLU A 22 13.27 15.16 -27.99
N ASP A 23 13.37 14.24 -27.02
CA ASP A 23 13.68 14.52 -25.62
C ASP A 23 13.88 13.20 -24.83
N CYS A 24 14.97 12.50 -25.12
CA CYS A 24 15.53 11.48 -24.22
C CYS A 24 16.99 11.21 -24.65
N ALA A 25 17.92 11.88 -24.00
CA ALA A 25 19.34 11.65 -24.17
C ALA A 25 19.82 10.53 -23.26
N ALA A 26 19.96 9.31 -23.78
CA ALA A 26 20.82 8.28 -23.21
C ALA A 26 21.45 7.46 -24.34
N PRO A 27 22.73 7.03 -24.22
CA PRO A 27 23.46 6.40 -25.32
C PRO A 27 23.10 4.92 -25.44
N PHE A 28 22.39 4.57 -26.53
CA PHE A 28 22.26 3.16 -26.95
C PHE A 28 23.39 2.74 -27.84
N SER A 29 24.11 1.67 -27.50
CA SER A 29 25.04 1.01 -28.41
C SER A 29 24.26 0.09 -29.34
N VAL A 30 24.13 0.46 -30.60
CA VAL A 30 23.56 -0.39 -31.65
C VAL A 30 24.64 -1.37 -32.15
N ARG A 31 24.54 -2.67 -31.81
CA ARG A 31 25.27 -3.71 -32.54
C ARG A 31 24.60 -3.95 -33.88
N ARG A 32 25.36 -3.81 -34.99
CA ARG A 32 24.91 -4.14 -36.34
C ARG A 32 24.55 -5.64 -36.40
N LEU A 33 23.29 -5.95 -36.67
CA LEU A 33 22.86 -7.27 -37.14
C LEU A 33 22.95 -7.27 -38.67
N THR A 34 23.91 -7.97 -39.24
CA THR A 34 24.00 -8.28 -40.66
C THR A 34 23.37 -9.67 -40.88
N ASN A 35 22.40 -9.75 -41.82
CA ASN A 35 21.64 -10.93 -42.29
C ASN A 35 20.34 -11.21 -41.51
N ILE A 36 19.25 -10.51 -41.94
CA ILE A 36 17.87 -10.76 -41.45
C ILE A 36 17.01 -11.56 -42.49
N GLU A 37 17.54 -11.92 -43.63
CA GLU A 37 16.73 -12.47 -44.74
C GLU A 37 16.23 -13.93 -44.57
N HIS A 38 16.59 -14.63 -43.48
CA HIS A 38 16.19 -16.04 -43.29
C HIS A 38 15.43 -16.35 -41.99
N LEU A 39 14.80 -15.33 -41.33
CA LEU A 39 14.18 -15.49 -40.00
C LEU A 39 12.66 -15.21 -39.95
N CYS A 40 11.99 -15.03 -41.08
CA CYS A 40 10.54 -14.94 -41.10
C CYS A 40 9.90 -16.27 -41.50
N ASP A 41 8.87 -16.70 -40.75
CA ASP A 41 8.00 -17.79 -41.17
C ASP A 41 6.99 -17.31 -42.21
N GLU A 42 6.17 -18.22 -42.76
CA GLU A 42 5.17 -17.92 -43.79
C GLU A 42 4.08 -16.94 -43.35
N THR A 43 4.03 -16.52 -42.06
CA THR A 43 3.07 -15.53 -41.52
C THR A 43 3.66 -14.13 -41.39
N GLY A 44 4.97 -13.95 -41.66
CA GLY A 44 5.64 -12.64 -41.61
C GLY A 44 5.90 -12.11 -40.18
N VAL A 45 5.79 -12.96 -39.15
CA VAL A 45 6.01 -12.60 -37.74
C VAL A 45 7.29 -13.26 -37.24
N LEU A 46 8.22 -12.46 -36.70
CA LEU A 46 9.43 -12.98 -36.07
C LEU A 46 9.06 -13.66 -34.73
N PRO A 47 9.32 -14.97 -34.57
CA PRO A 47 9.06 -15.63 -33.30
C PRO A 47 10.05 -15.12 -32.24
N GLY A 48 9.54 -14.56 -31.15
CA GLY A 48 10.32 -14.17 -29.97
C GLY A 48 10.57 -12.68 -29.79
N ILE A 49 10.07 -11.78 -30.65
CA ILE A 49 10.07 -10.34 -30.36
C ILE A 49 8.75 -9.99 -29.65
N TYR A 50 8.74 -10.09 -28.33
CA TYR A 50 7.76 -9.37 -27.50
C TYR A 50 8.11 -7.89 -27.60
N VAL A 51 7.36 -7.13 -28.42
CA VAL A 51 7.34 -5.67 -28.27
C VAL A 51 6.63 -5.38 -26.95
N GLN A 52 7.40 -5.26 -25.88
CA GLN A 52 6.91 -4.59 -24.70
C GLN A 52 6.53 -3.17 -25.15
N THR A 53 5.25 -2.87 -25.17
CA THR A 53 4.76 -1.49 -25.22
C THR A 53 5.37 -0.79 -24.01
N GLY A 54 6.36 0.07 -24.24
CA GLY A 54 7.15 0.72 -23.22
C GLY A 54 6.27 1.56 -22.30
N GLY A 55 5.86 0.97 -21.17
CA GLY A 55 5.53 1.75 -20.00
C GLY A 55 6.84 2.44 -19.58
N CYS A 56 6.80 3.75 -19.37
CA CYS A 56 7.90 4.50 -18.82
C CYS A 56 8.23 3.86 -17.46
N MET A 57 9.39 3.19 -17.36
CA MET A 57 9.81 2.60 -16.08
C MET A 57 10.05 3.74 -15.10
N SER A 58 9.35 3.74 -13.98
CA SER A 58 9.46 4.78 -12.96
C SER A 58 10.62 4.47 -12.03
N VAL A 59 11.49 5.46 -11.81
CA VAL A 59 12.58 5.36 -10.83
C VAL A 59 12.09 5.95 -9.52
N LEU A 60 11.77 5.11 -8.55
CA LEU A 60 11.33 5.53 -7.21
C LEU A 60 12.52 5.81 -6.27
N LYS A 61 13.75 5.65 -6.73
CA LYS A 61 14.95 5.82 -5.92
C LYS A 61 15.02 7.19 -5.26
N GLY A 62 15.20 7.20 -3.94
CA GLY A 62 15.33 8.39 -3.14
C GLY A 62 14.04 9.12 -2.80
N ARG A 63 12.87 8.63 -3.25
CA ARG A 63 11.56 9.24 -2.93
C ARG A 63 11.09 8.84 -1.54
N ASP A 64 10.42 9.76 -0.87
CA ASP A 64 9.69 9.45 0.37
C ASP A 64 8.45 8.59 0.09
N PHE A 65 8.08 7.73 1.06
CA PHE A 65 6.89 6.90 1.01
C PHE A 65 5.94 7.27 2.16
N LEU A 66 5.23 8.41 2.02
CA LEU A 66 4.42 8.99 3.11
C LEU A 66 2.93 8.64 3.00
N LYS A 67 2.39 8.64 1.79
CA LYS A 67 0.98 8.32 1.47
C LYS A 67 0.85 7.91 0.01
N LEU A 68 -0.11 7.05 -0.33
CA LEU A 68 -0.33 6.60 -1.72
C LEU A 68 -0.82 7.73 -2.64
N LEU A 69 -1.26 8.84 -2.07
CA LEU A 69 -1.64 10.03 -2.84
C LEU A 69 -0.46 10.59 -3.64
N ASP A 70 0.76 10.42 -3.14
CA ASP A 70 2.01 10.92 -3.75
C ASP A 70 2.51 10.06 -4.93
N PHE A 71 1.81 8.96 -5.25
CA PHE A 71 2.23 8.00 -6.28
C PHE A 71 1.22 7.91 -7.42
N GLU A 72 1.73 7.69 -8.62
CA GLU A 72 0.89 7.40 -9.78
C GLU A 72 0.32 5.96 -9.72
N PRO A 73 -0.86 5.70 -10.33
CA PRO A 73 -1.44 4.35 -10.37
C PRO A 73 -0.49 3.28 -10.91
N SER A 74 0.30 3.61 -11.93
CA SER A 74 1.31 2.71 -12.51
C SER A 74 2.45 2.37 -11.52
N GLU A 75 2.86 3.34 -10.69
CA GLU A 75 3.89 3.13 -9.67
C GLU A 75 3.39 2.20 -8.55
N ILE A 76 2.13 2.37 -8.13
CA ILE A 76 1.50 1.48 -7.15
C ILE A 76 1.39 0.05 -7.72
N GLU A 77 0.92 -0.09 -8.96
CA GLU A 77 0.83 -1.40 -9.62
C GLU A 77 2.21 -2.07 -9.75
N ALA A 78 3.24 -1.32 -10.11
CA ALA A 78 4.60 -1.79 -10.23
C ALA A 78 5.17 -2.27 -8.87
N LEU A 79 4.92 -1.53 -7.77
CA LEU A 79 5.27 -1.97 -6.42
C LEU A 79 4.55 -3.26 -6.02
N LEU A 80 3.28 -3.43 -6.38
CA LEU A 80 2.53 -4.66 -6.12
C LEU A 80 3.10 -5.85 -6.91
N ASN A 81 3.47 -5.65 -8.18
CA ASN A 81 4.09 -6.68 -9.00
C ASN A 81 5.47 -7.08 -8.48
N LEU A 82 6.30 -6.10 -8.06
CA LEU A 82 7.57 -6.37 -7.40
C LEU A 82 7.37 -7.12 -6.07
N SER A 83 6.33 -6.77 -5.30
CA SER A 83 5.99 -7.46 -4.06
C SER A 83 5.66 -8.93 -4.28
N ALA A 84 4.84 -9.25 -5.28
CA ALA A 84 4.49 -10.61 -5.66
C ALA A 84 5.73 -11.41 -6.10
N LYS A 85 6.60 -10.80 -6.91
CA LYS A 85 7.87 -11.41 -7.33
C LYS A 85 8.78 -11.74 -6.14
N LEU A 86 9.03 -10.75 -5.26
CA LEU A 86 9.89 -10.96 -4.09
C LEU A 86 9.29 -11.92 -3.05
N LYS A 87 7.96 -12.03 -2.99
CA LYS A 87 7.25 -13.04 -2.20
C LYS A 87 7.53 -14.44 -2.74
N GLU A 88 7.40 -14.65 -4.04
CA GLU A 88 7.67 -15.92 -4.69
C GLU A 88 9.14 -16.34 -4.57
N GLU A 89 10.07 -15.41 -4.80
CA GLU A 89 11.51 -15.64 -4.60
C GLU A 89 11.82 -16.11 -3.18
N LYS A 90 11.25 -15.44 -2.15
CA LYS A 90 11.42 -15.83 -0.75
C LYS A 90 10.86 -17.25 -0.49
N LYS A 91 9.65 -17.56 -0.99
CA LYS A 91 9.06 -18.90 -0.85
C LYS A 91 9.87 -19.99 -1.53
N SER A 92 10.49 -19.67 -2.64
CA SER A 92 11.39 -20.56 -3.40
C SER A 92 12.81 -20.62 -2.85
N GLY A 93 13.13 -19.91 -1.76
CA GLY A 93 14.47 -19.87 -1.17
C GLY A 93 15.51 -19.12 -2.00
N ILE A 94 15.09 -18.28 -2.94
CA ILE A 94 15.98 -17.48 -3.78
C ILE A 94 16.40 -16.23 -3.02
N PRO A 95 17.72 -16.01 -2.75
CA PRO A 95 18.22 -14.82 -2.09
C PRO A 95 18.06 -13.58 -2.97
N HIS A 96 17.66 -12.44 -2.36
CA HIS A 96 17.51 -11.18 -3.06
C HIS A 96 18.05 -10.01 -2.22
N ARG A 97 19.38 -9.94 -2.07
CA ARG A 97 20.09 -8.93 -1.27
C ARG A 97 20.24 -7.60 -2.04
N LEU A 98 19.12 -7.02 -2.44
CA LEU A 98 19.04 -5.85 -3.34
C LEU A 98 19.50 -4.53 -2.71
N CYS A 99 19.69 -4.50 -1.37
CA CYS A 99 20.15 -3.33 -0.62
C CYS A 99 21.33 -3.67 0.29
N GLU A 100 22.26 -4.52 -0.19
CA GLU A 100 23.42 -4.98 0.58
C GLU A 100 24.24 -3.81 1.15
N GLY A 101 24.55 -3.87 2.45
CA GLY A 101 25.35 -2.88 3.15
C GLY A 101 24.62 -1.57 3.49
N LYS A 102 23.35 -1.42 3.12
CA LYS A 102 22.50 -0.28 3.51
C LYS A 102 22.00 -0.42 4.94
N ASN A 103 21.63 0.70 5.56
CA ASN A 103 21.15 0.74 6.94
C ASN A 103 19.82 1.49 7.04
N LEU A 104 18.89 0.96 7.84
CA LEU A 104 17.55 1.52 8.05
C LEU A 104 17.35 1.86 9.53
N ALA A 105 16.96 3.10 9.83
CA ALA A 105 16.44 3.49 11.15
C ALA A 105 14.94 3.25 11.22
N LEU A 106 14.46 2.65 12.33
CA LEU A 106 13.03 2.47 12.61
C LEU A 106 12.67 3.26 13.86
N ILE A 107 11.82 4.28 13.72
CA ILE A 107 11.36 5.15 14.82
C ILE A 107 9.94 4.78 15.22
N PHE A 108 9.75 4.36 16.48
CA PHE A 108 8.45 4.00 17.01
C PHE A 108 8.02 4.91 18.16
N GLU A 109 7.10 5.85 17.89
CA GLU A 109 6.36 6.58 18.93
C GLU A 109 5.15 5.78 19.44
N LYS A 110 4.57 4.92 18.59
CA LYS A 110 3.53 3.94 18.94
C LYS A 110 4.10 2.53 18.88
N THR A 111 3.78 1.73 19.86
CA THR A 111 4.16 0.30 19.87
C THR A 111 3.61 -0.42 18.64
N SER A 112 4.37 -1.37 18.12
CA SER A 112 3.95 -2.17 16.96
C SER A 112 4.70 -3.48 16.88
N THR A 113 3.98 -4.59 16.79
CA THR A 113 4.56 -5.90 16.48
C THR A 113 4.71 -6.07 14.97
N ARG A 114 3.62 -5.92 14.22
CA ARG A 114 3.58 -6.21 12.77
C ARG A 114 4.45 -5.28 11.95
N THR A 115 4.32 -3.96 12.11
CA THR A 115 5.14 -3.00 11.34
C THR A 115 6.62 -3.20 11.63
N ARG A 116 6.98 -3.37 12.91
CA ARG A 116 8.36 -3.62 13.31
C ARG A 116 8.90 -4.89 12.64
N CYS A 117 8.22 -6.02 12.80
CA CYS A 117 8.64 -7.28 12.19
C CYS A 117 8.69 -7.20 10.65
N ALA A 118 7.71 -6.53 10.02
CA ALA A 118 7.69 -6.37 8.56
C ALA A 118 8.92 -5.62 8.05
N PHE A 119 9.25 -4.47 8.64
CA PHE A 119 10.43 -3.70 8.25
C PHE A 119 11.74 -4.41 8.61
N GLU A 120 11.87 -4.97 9.82
CA GLU A 120 13.09 -5.68 10.21
C GLU A 120 13.38 -6.89 9.32
N VAL A 121 12.37 -7.72 9.04
CA VAL A 121 12.56 -8.91 8.19
C VAL A 121 12.78 -8.52 6.74
N ALA A 122 12.01 -7.57 6.21
CA ALA A 122 12.19 -7.07 4.84
C ALA A 122 13.60 -6.50 4.63
N ALA A 123 14.08 -5.67 5.55
CA ALA A 123 15.42 -5.09 5.47
C ALA A 123 16.51 -6.16 5.52
N ARG A 124 16.40 -7.14 6.43
CA ARG A 124 17.36 -8.26 6.52
C ARG A 124 17.38 -9.13 5.26
N ASP A 125 16.23 -9.43 4.70
CA ASP A 125 16.14 -10.18 3.43
C ASP A 125 16.86 -9.44 2.29
N LEU A 126 16.77 -8.09 2.29
CA LEU A 126 17.46 -7.22 1.32
C LEU A 126 18.96 -7.00 1.61
N GLY A 127 19.50 -7.51 2.72
CA GLY A 127 20.90 -7.36 3.12
C GLY A 127 21.19 -6.09 3.91
N MET A 128 20.18 -5.43 4.48
CA MET A 128 20.33 -4.18 5.23
C MET A 128 20.58 -4.44 6.73
N GLY A 129 21.33 -3.51 7.34
CA GLY A 129 21.35 -3.32 8.80
C GLY A 129 20.09 -2.58 9.28
N VAL A 130 19.64 -2.86 10.51
CA VAL A 130 18.46 -2.22 11.11
C VAL A 130 18.76 -1.76 12.52
N THR A 131 18.38 -0.52 12.84
CA THR A 131 18.41 0.03 14.20
C THR A 131 17.02 0.50 14.59
N VAL A 132 16.51 -0.01 15.70
CA VAL A 132 15.20 0.38 16.24
C VAL A 132 15.38 1.44 17.31
N LEU A 133 14.66 2.54 17.18
CA LEU A 133 14.63 3.67 18.08
C LEU A 133 13.21 3.79 18.68
N ASP A 134 13.06 3.43 19.94
CA ASP A 134 11.81 3.63 20.66
C ASP A 134 11.80 4.95 21.44
N THR A 135 10.62 5.38 21.87
CA THR A 135 10.47 6.65 22.63
C THR A 135 11.10 6.59 24.02
N ALA A 136 11.31 5.41 24.59
CA ALA A 136 11.94 5.28 25.91
C ALA A 136 13.46 5.47 25.81
N GLY A 137 14.06 4.96 24.72
CA GLY A 137 15.51 5.01 24.49
C GLY A 137 15.98 6.22 23.68
N SER A 138 15.08 7.11 23.19
CA SER A 138 15.45 8.23 22.32
C SER A 138 15.10 9.59 22.90
N GLN A 139 15.78 10.64 22.40
CA GLN A 139 15.53 12.04 22.75
C GLN A 139 14.59 12.75 21.77
N ILE A 140 14.11 12.03 20.75
CA ILE A 140 13.27 12.54 19.64
C ILE A 140 12.01 13.21 20.19
N GLY A 141 11.79 14.48 19.80
CA GLY A 141 10.65 15.27 20.25
C GLY A 141 10.63 15.65 21.74
N LYS A 142 11.72 15.34 22.49
CA LYS A 142 11.88 15.72 23.90
C LYS A 142 12.96 16.78 24.08
N LYS A 143 14.22 16.42 23.84
CA LYS A 143 15.37 17.30 23.91
C LYS A 143 15.95 17.64 22.54
N GLU A 144 15.53 16.92 21.50
CA GLU A 144 15.95 17.10 20.13
C GLU A 144 14.72 17.34 19.24
N SER A 145 14.79 18.32 18.33
CA SER A 145 13.71 18.60 17.38
C SER A 145 13.60 17.49 16.33
N ILE A 146 12.43 17.35 15.71
CA ILE A 146 12.24 16.40 14.58
C ILE A 146 13.19 16.75 13.43
N ALA A 147 13.40 18.06 13.16
CA ALA A 147 14.30 18.52 12.12
C ALA A 147 15.76 18.16 12.38
N ASP A 148 16.21 18.26 13.63
CA ASP A 148 17.59 17.91 13.97
C ASP A 148 17.79 16.41 13.99
N THR A 149 16.82 15.65 14.51
CA THR A 149 16.80 14.19 14.41
C THR A 149 16.90 13.72 12.95
N ALA A 150 16.12 14.32 12.04
CA ALA A 150 16.17 14.00 10.62
C ALA A 150 17.58 14.17 10.02
N ARG A 151 18.22 15.31 10.32
CA ARG A 151 19.58 15.61 9.83
C ARG A 151 20.63 14.64 10.40
N VAL A 152 20.56 14.36 11.70
CA VAL A 152 21.49 13.44 12.37
C VAL A 152 21.35 12.02 11.80
N LEU A 153 20.12 11.50 11.72
CA LEU A 153 19.89 10.14 11.23
C LEU A 153 20.21 10.02 9.73
N SER A 154 19.96 11.03 8.94
CA SER A 154 20.33 11.04 7.51
C SER A 154 21.83 10.92 7.26
N GLY A 155 22.67 11.32 8.22
CA GLY A 155 24.12 11.14 8.14
C GLY A 155 24.61 9.73 8.51
N MET A 156 23.73 8.88 9.04
CA MET A 156 24.08 7.55 9.54
C MET A 156 23.36 6.42 8.80
N PHE A 157 22.17 6.69 8.26
CA PHE A 157 21.27 5.70 7.65
C PHE A 157 20.97 6.03 6.19
N ASP A 158 20.56 5.02 5.44
CA ASP A 158 20.15 5.14 4.04
C ASP A 158 18.63 5.31 3.88
N GLY A 159 17.88 5.21 4.99
CA GLY A 159 16.44 5.44 5.06
C GLY A 159 15.95 5.47 6.49
N ILE A 160 14.79 6.10 6.72
CA ILE A 160 14.18 6.28 8.02
C ILE A 160 12.71 5.87 7.97
N GLU A 161 12.30 4.87 8.74
CA GLU A 161 10.88 4.56 8.97
C GLU A 161 10.41 5.32 10.21
N TYR A 162 9.19 5.84 10.14
CA TYR A 162 8.53 6.48 11.26
C TYR A 162 7.12 5.92 11.45
N ARG A 163 6.82 5.48 12.69
CA ARG A 163 5.49 5.11 13.13
C ARG A 163 5.11 5.92 14.36
N GLY A 164 4.09 6.76 14.23
CA GLY A 164 3.71 7.68 15.32
C GLY A 164 2.26 8.13 15.26
N TYR A 165 2.04 9.37 15.70
CA TYR A 165 0.72 9.95 15.81
C TYR A 165 0.43 10.90 14.63
N ALA A 166 0.99 12.10 14.65
CA ALA A 166 0.66 13.15 13.71
C ALA A 166 1.33 12.95 12.34
N GLN A 167 0.55 13.06 11.26
CA GLN A 167 1.07 13.06 9.90
C GLN A 167 2.10 14.17 9.68
N SER A 168 1.89 15.35 10.29
CA SER A 168 2.83 16.47 10.19
C SER A 168 4.24 16.14 10.69
N LYS A 169 4.40 15.22 11.63
CA LYS A 169 5.73 14.80 12.11
C LYS A 169 6.51 14.01 11.08
N VAL A 170 5.86 13.05 10.40
CA VAL A 170 6.54 12.28 9.35
C VAL A 170 6.84 13.17 8.14
N GLU A 171 5.98 14.12 7.82
CA GLU A 171 6.20 15.12 6.76
C GLU A 171 7.34 16.09 7.13
N GLU A 172 7.45 16.50 8.40
CA GLU A 172 8.58 17.28 8.89
C GLU A 172 9.89 16.49 8.85
N LEU A 173 9.85 15.22 9.25
CA LEU A 173 11.00 14.32 9.16
C LEU A 173 11.49 14.20 7.72
N ALA A 174 10.58 13.97 6.77
CA ALA A 174 10.88 13.91 5.34
C ALA A 174 11.45 15.21 4.79
N LYS A 175 10.89 16.35 5.19
CA LYS A 175 11.35 17.70 4.76
C LYS A 175 12.80 17.97 5.10
N TYR A 176 13.30 17.48 6.25
CA TYR A 176 14.65 17.76 6.73
C TYR A 176 15.62 16.59 6.56
N SER A 177 15.12 15.43 6.15
CA SER A 177 15.92 14.26 5.82
C SER A 177 16.59 14.42 4.44
N SER A 178 17.81 13.94 4.30
CA SER A 178 18.50 13.78 3.00
C SER A 178 18.42 12.34 2.47
N VAL A 179 17.72 11.46 3.18
CA VAL A 179 17.44 10.08 2.79
C VAL A 179 15.94 9.82 2.82
N PRO A 180 15.43 8.81 2.09
CA PRO A 180 14.02 8.51 2.05
C PRO A 180 13.39 8.26 3.43
N VAL A 181 12.18 8.77 3.63
CA VAL A 181 11.36 8.55 4.82
C VAL A 181 10.14 7.68 4.48
N PHE A 182 9.89 6.68 5.33
CA PHE A 182 8.80 5.73 5.16
C PHE A 182 7.77 5.90 6.28
N ASN A 183 6.51 6.11 5.92
CA ASN A 183 5.39 6.17 6.86
C ASN A 183 4.95 4.75 7.25
N GLY A 184 5.35 4.27 8.42
CA GLY A 184 4.91 3.00 8.99
C GLY A 184 3.47 3.04 9.53
N LEU A 185 3.00 4.19 9.97
CA LEU A 185 1.62 4.57 10.32
C LEU A 185 1.60 5.95 10.97
N THR A 186 0.61 6.76 10.62
CA THR A 186 0.20 7.97 11.35
C THR A 186 -1.30 7.95 11.64
N ASP A 187 -1.84 9.03 12.21
CA ASP A 187 -3.28 9.23 12.40
C ASP A 187 -4.05 9.40 11.06
N LYS A 188 -3.38 9.92 10.03
CA LYS A 188 -3.99 10.22 8.73
C LYS A 188 -3.80 9.12 7.68
N PHE A 189 -2.64 8.43 7.66
CA PHE A 189 -2.32 7.47 6.61
C PHE A 189 -1.52 6.25 7.10
N HIS A 190 -1.77 5.11 6.44
CA HIS A 190 -1.03 3.86 6.61
C HIS A 190 -0.74 3.21 5.24
N PRO A 191 0.11 3.82 4.40
CA PRO A 191 0.29 3.39 3.01
C PRO A 191 0.84 1.97 2.88
N THR A 192 1.71 1.54 3.81
CA THR A 192 2.27 0.19 3.81
C THR A 192 1.23 -0.90 4.10
N GLN A 193 0.13 -0.58 4.81
CA GLN A 193 -0.98 -1.51 4.99
C GLN A 193 -1.74 -1.68 3.68
N VAL A 194 -2.13 -0.58 3.03
CA VAL A 194 -2.95 -0.65 1.82
C VAL A 194 -2.24 -1.39 0.67
N LEU A 195 -0.91 -1.30 0.56
CA LEU A 195 -0.18 -2.14 -0.40
C LEU A 195 -0.35 -3.64 -0.08
N ALA A 196 -0.31 -4.02 1.20
CA ALA A 196 -0.52 -5.42 1.60
C ALA A 196 -1.96 -5.87 1.36
N ASP A 197 -2.93 -4.99 1.65
CA ASP A 197 -4.35 -5.24 1.38
C ASP A 197 -4.56 -5.52 -0.11
N PHE A 198 -4.00 -4.69 -0.98
CA PHE A 198 -4.13 -4.82 -2.42
C PHE A 198 -3.39 -6.04 -2.99
N LEU A 199 -2.23 -6.37 -2.46
CA LEU A 199 -1.55 -7.61 -2.82
C LEU A 199 -2.43 -8.82 -2.47
N THR A 200 -3.04 -8.82 -1.28
CA THR A 200 -3.95 -9.87 -0.82
C THR A 200 -5.19 -9.99 -1.70
N VAL A 201 -5.80 -8.85 -2.05
CA VAL A 201 -6.93 -8.81 -2.99
C VAL A 201 -6.55 -9.39 -4.35
N LYS A 202 -5.37 -9.01 -4.91
CA LYS A 202 -4.90 -9.57 -6.18
C LYS A 202 -4.68 -11.08 -6.11
N GLU A 203 -4.16 -11.59 -5.01
CA GLU A 203 -3.91 -13.03 -4.81
C GLU A 203 -5.21 -13.85 -4.71
N HIS A 204 -6.25 -13.31 -4.09
CA HIS A 204 -7.53 -14.01 -3.89
C HIS A 204 -8.54 -13.78 -5.01
N LEU A 205 -8.58 -12.58 -5.58
CA LEU A 205 -9.65 -12.14 -6.47
C LEU A 205 -9.14 -11.76 -7.88
N GLY A 206 -7.83 -11.90 -8.14
CA GLY A 206 -7.23 -11.81 -9.46
C GLY A 206 -6.92 -10.40 -9.98
N GLY A 207 -7.41 -9.33 -9.35
CA GLY A 207 -7.18 -7.96 -9.81
C GLY A 207 -7.73 -6.90 -8.88
N LEU A 208 -7.55 -5.61 -9.24
CA LEU A 208 -8.03 -4.47 -8.46
C LEU A 208 -9.06 -3.63 -9.21
N LYS A 209 -8.79 -3.33 -10.49
CA LYS A 209 -9.61 -2.41 -11.27
C LYS A 209 -11.05 -2.90 -11.41
N GLY A 210 -12.01 -2.02 -11.07
CA GLY A 210 -13.45 -2.34 -11.13
C GLY A 210 -13.97 -3.21 -10.00
N MET A 211 -13.12 -3.62 -9.04
CA MET A 211 -13.55 -4.38 -7.87
C MET A 211 -14.37 -3.55 -6.89
N HIS A 212 -15.34 -4.18 -6.26
CA HIS A 212 -16.14 -3.59 -5.18
C HIS A 212 -15.51 -3.87 -3.82
N PHE A 213 -14.88 -2.85 -3.25
CA PHE A 213 -14.24 -2.89 -1.93
C PHE A 213 -15.03 -2.06 -0.93
N THR A 214 -15.39 -2.63 0.21
CA THR A 214 -16.18 -1.91 1.23
C THR A 214 -15.44 -1.87 2.56
N TYR A 215 -15.28 -0.66 3.11
CA TYR A 215 -14.84 -0.44 4.49
C TYR A 215 -16.04 -0.19 5.39
N ILE A 216 -16.10 -0.84 6.56
CA ILE A 216 -17.17 -0.72 7.54
C ILE A 216 -16.59 -0.27 8.89
N GLY A 217 -17.08 0.84 9.44
CA GLY A 217 -16.68 1.33 10.75
C GLY A 217 -16.35 2.82 10.79
N ASP A 218 -15.36 3.22 11.61
CA ASP A 218 -14.90 4.61 11.70
C ASP A 218 -13.91 4.93 10.58
N ALA A 219 -14.35 5.65 9.57
CA ALA A 219 -13.56 5.98 8.40
C ALA A 219 -12.79 7.32 8.50
N ARG A 220 -12.81 8.00 9.65
CA ARG A 220 -12.15 9.31 9.83
C ARG A 220 -10.62 9.23 9.91
N PHE A 221 -10.07 8.05 10.22
CA PHE A 221 -8.66 7.81 10.53
C PHE A 221 -7.90 7.16 9.38
N ASN A 222 -6.68 6.73 9.67
CA ASN A 222 -5.70 6.29 8.69
C ASN A 222 -6.18 5.19 7.73
N MET A 223 -6.92 4.16 8.20
CA MET A 223 -7.36 3.10 7.31
C MET A 223 -8.46 3.55 6.35
N GLY A 224 -9.49 4.26 6.85
CA GLY A 224 -10.53 4.83 5.98
C GLY A 224 -9.95 5.76 4.92
N ASN A 225 -9.05 6.66 5.32
CA ASN A 225 -8.36 7.59 4.43
C ASN A 225 -7.48 6.86 3.41
N SER A 226 -6.63 5.93 3.86
CA SER A 226 -5.65 5.26 3.00
C SER A 226 -6.29 4.32 2.00
N LEU A 227 -7.32 3.56 2.42
CA LEU A 227 -8.09 2.69 1.52
C LEU A 227 -8.85 3.51 0.48
N MET A 228 -9.47 4.64 0.88
CA MET A 228 -10.15 5.54 -0.06
C MET A 228 -9.18 6.08 -1.13
N VAL A 229 -8.00 6.54 -0.73
CA VAL A 229 -6.95 6.99 -1.66
C VAL A 229 -6.51 5.85 -2.58
N GLY A 230 -6.15 4.71 -2.00
CA GLY A 230 -5.67 3.56 -2.77
C GLY A 230 -6.70 3.04 -3.76
N CYS A 231 -7.95 2.86 -3.34
CA CYS A 231 -9.03 2.41 -4.21
C CYS A 231 -9.30 3.41 -5.34
N ALA A 232 -9.29 4.72 -5.05
CA ALA A 232 -9.41 5.76 -6.07
C ALA A 232 -8.28 5.69 -7.11
N LYS A 233 -7.02 5.52 -6.65
CA LYS A 233 -5.84 5.37 -7.53
C LYS A 233 -5.92 4.11 -8.41
N MET A 234 -6.39 2.99 -7.85
CA MET A 234 -6.43 1.70 -8.57
C MET A 234 -7.72 1.48 -9.38
N GLY A 235 -8.60 2.48 -9.49
CA GLY A 235 -9.83 2.38 -10.28
C GLY A 235 -10.84 1.38 -9.72
N MET A 236 -10.89 1.22 -8.39
CA MET A 236 -11.83 0.36 -7.68
C MET A 236 -13.13 1.10 -7.38
N HIS A 237 -14.22 0.35 -7.17
CA HIS A 237 -15.47 0.86 -6.63
C HIS A 237 -15.44 0.75 -5.10
N PHE A 238 -15.22 1.88 -4.43
CA PHE A 238 -15.02 1.90 -2.98
C PHE A 238 -16.26 2.42 -2.26
N THR A 239 -16.78 1.64 -1.31
CA THR A 239 -17.89 2.05 -0.44
C THR A 239 -17.39 2.21 1.00
N LEU A 240 -17.70 3.35 1.61
CA LEU A 240 -17.52 3.62 3.03
C LEU A 240 -18.86 3.46 3.75
N GLY A 241 -19.00 2.40 4.54
CA GLY A 241 -20.13 2.15 5.42
C GLY A 241 -19.84 2.68 6.82
N ALA A 242 -20.34 3.87 7.16
CA ALA A 242 -20.04 4.54 8.43
C ALA A 242 -21.22 5.39 8.92
N PRO A 243 -21.34 5.65 10.24
CA PRO A 243 -22.34 6.59 10.77
C PRO A 243 -22.13 8.00 10.25
N LYS A 244 -23.17 8.81 10.32
CA LYS A 244 -23.05 10.25 10.03
C LYS A 244 -21.98 10.88 10.93
N GLY A 245 -21.04 11.63 10.32
CA GLY A 245 -19.92 12.27 11.02
C GLY A 245 -18.69 11.36 11.22
N TYR A 246 -18.72 10.13 10.73
CA TYR A 246 -17.60 9.18 10.79
C TYR A 246 -16.94 8.93 9.42
N PHE A 247 -17.18 9.80 8.45
CA PHE A 247 -16.54 9.80 7.14
C PHE A 247 -15.23 10.62 7.12
N PRO A 248 -14.36 10.41 6.14
CA PRO A 248 -13.15 11.19 5.95
C PRO A 248 -13.42 12.69 5.75
N GLU A 249 -12.38 13.52 5.91
CA GLU A 249 -12.46 14.96 5.69
C GLU A 249 -12.88 15.30 4.25
N ALA A 250 -13.78 16.26 4.08
CA ALA A 250 -14.35 16.63 2.79
C ALA A 250 -13.30 17.01 1.72
N ALA A 251 -12.19 17.63 2.14
CA ALA A 251 -11.09 17.99 1.23
C ALA A 251 -10.45 16.74 0.59
N LEU A 252 -10.15 15.72 1.41
CA LEU A 252 -9.58 14.45 0.93
C LEU A 252 -10.60 13.68 0.07
N VAL A 253 -11.88 13.67 0.46
CA VAL A 253 -12.95 13.07 -0.34
C VAL A 253 -13.00 13.69 -1.73
N SER A 254 -13.03 15.03 -1.83
CA SER A 254 -13.07 15.73 -3.12
C SER A 254 -11.87 15.43 -4.01
N GLU A 255 -10.67 15.28 -3.43
CA GLU A 255 -9.48 14.90 -4.17
C GLU A 255 -9.57 13.46 -4.68
N CYS A 256 -9.97 12.52 -3.83
CA CYS A 256 -10.15 11.11 -4.21
C CYS A 256 -11.25 10.91 -5.25
N GLU A 257 -12.35 11.68 -5.22
CA GLU A 257 -13.38 11.65 -6.25
C GLU A 257 -12.86 12.09 -7.63
N LYS A 258 -11.96 13.08 -7.67
CA LYS A 258 -11.31 13.49 -8.94
C LYS A 258 -10.43 12.37 -9.49
N ILE A 259 -9.64 11.74 -8.62
CA ILE A 259 -8.77 10.61 -8.99
C ILE A 259 -9.62 9.42 -9.47
N ALA A 260 -10.67 9.04 -8.73
CA ALA A 260 -11.55 7.94 -9.09
C ALA A 260 -12.18 8.13 -10.47
N ARG A 261 -12.65 9.36 -10.80
CA ARG A 261 -13.14 9.66 -12.15
C ARG A 261 -12.10 9.46 -13.26
N GLN A 262 -10.83 9.74 -12.99
CA GLN A 262 -9.75 9.56 -13.97
C GLN A 262 -9.37 8.10 -14.18
N THR A 263 -9.40 7.30 -13.10
CA THR A 263 -9.01 5.88 -13.11
C THR A 263 -10.15 4.93 -13.50
N GLY A 264 -11.41 5.43 -13.49
CA GLY A 264 -12.62 4.65 -13.75
C GLY A 264 -13.23 4.02 -12.50
N GLY A 265 -12.77 4.40 -11.31
CA GLY A 265 -13.34 3.99 -10.03
C GLY A 265 -14.54 4.86 -9.59
N THR A 266 -15.13 4.50 -8.46
CA THR A 266 -16.21 5.28 -7.82
C THR A 266 -16.05 5.29 -6.30
N LEU A 267 -16.50 6.38 -5.66
CA LEU A 267 -16.59 6.47 -4.19
C LEU A 267 -18.07 6.59 -3.80
N ARG A 268 -18.48 5.79 -2.81
CA ARG A 268 -19.84 5.79 -2.26
C ARG A 268 -19.78 5.88 -0.74
N PHE A 269 -20.64 6.71 -0.16
CA PHE A 269 -20.77 6.89 1.29
C PHE A 269 -22.16 6.41 1.71
N CYS A 270 -22.22 5.46 2.63
CA CYS A 270 -23.47 4.81 3.02
C CYS A 270 -23.59 4.73 4.55
N GLN A 271 -24.73 5.10 5.11
CA GLN A 271 -24.98 5.02 6.54
C GLN A 271 -25.61 3.70 6.96
N ASP A 272 -26.19 2.93 6.02
CA ASP A 272 -26.72 1.59 6.28
C ASP A 272 -25.61 0.56 5.99
N PRO A 273 -25.15 -0.19 7.00
CA PRO A 273 -24.07 -1.15 6.82
C PRO A 273 -24.46 -2.32 5.90
N ALA A 274 -25.73 -2.77 5.91
CA ALA A 274 -26.19 -3.85 5.04
C ALA A 274 -26.23 -3.42 3.56
N GLU A 275 -26.63 -2.19 3.32
CA GLU A 275 -26.60 -1.57 1.99
C GLU A 275 -25.16 -1.28 1.54
N ALA A 276 -24.26 -0.92 2.48
CA ALA A 276 -22.87 -0.64 2.17
C ALA A 276 -22.11 -1.87 1.65
N VAL A 277 -22.34 -3.04 2.25
CA VAL A 277 -21.66 -4.29 1.86
C VAL A 277 -22.30 -5.01 0.68
N ARG A 278 -23.44 -4.53 0.17
CA ARG A 278 -24.17 -5.24 -0.91
C ARG A 278 -23.29 -5.40 -2.15
N GLY A 279 -23.04 -6.68 -2.50
CA GLY A 279 -22.20 -7.04 -3.64
C GLY A 279 -20.71 -6.74 -3.49
N ALA A 280 -20.24 -6.39 -2.29
CA ALA A 280 -18.82 -6.20 -2.01
C ALA A 280 -18.05 -7.51 -2.20
N GLN A 281 -16.92 -7.46 -2.87
CA GLN A 281 -16.01 -8.58 -3.07
C GLN A 281 -14.92 -8.64 -1.97
N ALA A 282 -14.62 -7.48 -1.36
CA ALA A 282 -13.81 -7.39 -0.16
C ALA A 282 -14.52 -6.53 0.89
N VAL A 283 -14.64 -7.05 2.11
CA VAL A 283 -15.20 -6.35 3.26
C VAL A 283 -14.10 -6.14 4.29
N TYR A 284 -13.83 -4.90 4.62
CA TYR A 284 -12.76 -4.48 5.52
C TYR A 284 -13.31 -3.77 6.75
N THR A 285 -12.74 -4.02 7.91
CA THR A 285 -12.99 -3.23 9.13
C THR A 285 -11.71 -3.00 9.92
N ASP A 286 -11.76 -2.08 10.87
CA ASP A 286 -10.68 -1.77 11.82
C ASP A 286 -11.28 -1.58 13.22
N VAL A 287 -10.42 -1.57 14.25
CA VAL A 287 -10.84 -1.36 15.63
C VAL A 287 -11.65 -0.07 15.79
N TRP A 288 -12.68 -0.11 16.63
CA TRP A 288 -13.53 1.06 16.87
C TRP A 288 -12.84 2.16 17.68
N VAL A 289 -11.84 1.81 18.47
CA VAL A 289 -11.03 2.74 19.25
C VAL A 289 -9.57 2.52 18.89
N SER A 290 -8.97 3.53 18.28
CA SER A 290 -7.58 3.46 17.83
C SER A 290 -6.60 3.49 19.01
N MET A 291 -5.44 2.87 18.81
CA MET A 291 -4.37 2.86 19.79
C MET A 291 -3.93 4.29 20.15
N GLY A 292 -4.01 4.61 21.46
CA GLY A 292 -3.66 5.94 21.99
C GLY A 292 -4.84 6.88 22.19
N GLU A 293 -6.07 6.48 21.80
CA GLU A 293 -7.28 7.20 22.22
C GLU A 293 -7.58 6.92 23.71
N PRO A 294 -8.16 7.88 24.45
CA PRO A 294 -8.46 7.72 25.87
C PRO A 294 -9.58 6.70 26.09
N ASP A 295 -9.55 6.02 27.22
CA ASP A 295 -10.52 4.98 27.57
C ASP A 295 -11.97 5.49 27.63
N SER A 296 -12.16 6.79 27.86
CA SER A 296 -13.46 7.44 27.91
C SER A 296 -14.27 7.41 26.62
N VAL A 297 -13.62 7.21 25.46
CA VAL A 297 -14.32 7.19 24.15
C VAL A 297 -15.02 5.87 23.85
N TRP A 298 -14.73 4.78 24.57
CA TRP A 298 -15.28 3.46 24.27
C TRP A 298 -16.80 3.40 24.33
N GLU A 299 -17.41 4.02 25.32
CA GLU A 299 -18.87 3.98 25.49
C GLU A 299 -19.60 4.64 24.30
N GLU A 300 -19.15 5.83 23.91
CA GLU A 300 -19.67 6.54 22.73
C GLU A 300 -19.45 5.74 21.46
N ARG A 301 -18.21 5.21 21.26
CA ARG A 301 -17.86 4.44 20.05
C ARG A 301 -18.70 3.18 19.93
N ILE A 302 -18.89 2.43 21.00
CA ILE A 302 -19.72 1.22 20.98
C ILE A 302 -21.17 1.58 20.70
N ALA A 303 -21.72 2.63 21.33
CA ALA A 303 -23.10 3.04 21.10
C ALA A 303 -23.36 3.37 19.63
N VAL A 304 -22.41 4.02 18.96
CA VAL A 304 -22.55 4.46 17.57
C VAL A 304 -22.17 3.36 16.56
N LEU A 305 -21.09 2.59 16.83
CA LEU A 305 -20.52 1.65 15.87
C LEU A 305 -21.03 0.22 16.03
N ALA A 306 -21.75 -0.14 17.10
CA ALA A 306 -22.30 -1.48 17.27
C ALA A 306 -23.14 -1.99 16.08
N PRO A 307 -23.95 -1.15 15.39
CA PRO A 307 -24.65 -1.58 14.19
C PRO A 307 -23.73 -1.90 13.00
N TYR A 308 -22.48 -1.45 13.04
CA TYR A 308 -21.46 -1.61 12.00
C TYR A 308 -20.51 -2.78 12.28
N GLN A 309 -20.83 -3.65 13.26
CA GLN A 309 -20.04 -4.87 13.47
C GLN A 309 -20.11 -5.77 12.25
N VAL A 310 -18.94 -6.19 11.74
CA VAL A 310 -18.89 -7.20 10.68
C VAL A 310 -19.13 -8.57 11.30
N ASN A 311 -20.31 -9.12 11.04
CA ASN A 311 -20.76 -10.43 11.52
C ASN A 311 -21.32 -11.26 10.37
N SER A 312 -21.64 -12.51 10.61
CA SER A 312 -22.16 -13.43 9.59
C SER A 312 -23.43 -12.94 8.90
N ALA A 313 -24.30 -12.19 9.60
CA ALA A 313 -25.51 -11.62 8.99
C ALA A 313 -25.17 -10.49 8.02
N LEU A 314 -24.19 -9.65 8.35
CA LEU A 314 -23.71 -8.60 7.46
C LEU A 314 -23.01 -9.19 6.23
N MET A 315 -22.10 -10.16 6.42
CA MET A 315 -21.36 -10.81 5.34
C MET A 315 -22.26 -11.50 4.32
N LYS A 316 -23.44 -11.97 4.69
CA LYS A 316 -24.43 -12.56 3.76
C LYS A 316 -24.95 -11.59 2.69
N ASN A 317 -24.79 -10.28 2.88
CA ASN A 317 -25.16 -9.26 1.88
C ASN A 317 -24.03 -8.97 0.89
N ALA A 318 -22.80 -9.38 1.18
CA ALA A 318 -21.67 -9.29 0.27
C ALA A 318 -21.74 -10.34 -0.85
N SER A 319 -20.81 -10.32 -1.80
CA SER A 319 -20.65 -11.38 -2.79
C SER A 319 -20.43 -12.74 -2.12
N ALA A 320 -20.87 -13.82 -2.76
CA ALA A 320 -20.72 -15.17 -2.20
C ALA A 320 -19.26 -15.58 -1.99
N ASP A 321 -18.37 -15.05 -2.83
CA ASP A 321 -16.91 -15.22 -2.83
C ASP A 321 -16.16 -14.08 -2.12
N ALA A 322 -16.88 -13.20 -1.39
CA ALA A 322 -16.30 -12.08 -0.70
C ALA A 322 -15.25 -12.53 0.33
N ILE A 323 -14.12 -11.81 0.39
CA ILE A 323 -13.11 -11.97 1.43
C ILE A 323 -13.32 -10.95 2.57
N PHE A 324 -13.00 -11.38 3.80
CA PHE A 324 -12.97 -10.52 4.98
C PHE A 324 -11.52 -10.12 5.30
N MET A 325 -11.28 -8.84 5.56
CA MET A 325 -9.96 -8.23 5.79
C MET A 325 -9.95 -7.35 7.04
N HIS A 326 -8.77 -7.25 7.68
CA HIS A 326 -8.55 -6.45 8.88
C HIS A 326 -7.05 -6.24 9.12
N CYS A 327 -6.60 -4.99 9.32
CA CYS A 327 -5.18 -4.66 9.52
C CYS A 327 -4.55 -5.23 10.80
N LEU A 328 -5.37 -5.77 11.72
CA LEU A 328 -4.97 -6.24 13.04
C LEU A 328 -4.30 -5.16 13.93
N PRO A 329 -4.47 -5.21 15.27
CA PRO A 329 -5.18 -6.24 16.03
C PRO A 329 -6.70 -6.13 15.89
N ALA A 330 -7.42 -7.23 16.13
CA ALA A 330 -8.88 -7.26 16.12
C ALA A 330 -9.42 -7.69 17.50
N TYR A 331 -10.56 -7.13 17.91
CA TYR A 331 -11.26 -7.54 19.12
C TYR A 331 -12.44 -8.46 18.79
N HIS A 332 -12.13 -9.57 18.13
CA HIS A 332 -13.11 -10.56 17.68
C HIS A 332 -13.54 -11.53 18.76
N ASP A 333 -12.81 -11.60 19.89
CA ASP A 333 -13.07 -12.49 21.01
C ASP A 333 -12.62 -11.87 22.36
N ARG A 334 -12.55 -12.71 23.40
CA ARG A 334 -12.17 -12.32 24.77
C ARG A 334 -10.77 -12.82 25.18
N ASN A 335 -9.94 -13.27 24.22
CA ASN A 335 -8.65 -13.89 24.51
C ASN A 335 -7.53 -12.87 24.77
N THR A 336 -7.75 -11.59 24.50
CA THR A 336 -6.81 -10.52 24.85
C THR A 336 -7.26 -9.81 26.14
N ALA A 337 -6.31 -9.25 26.90
CA ALA A 337 -6.62 -8.54 28.15
C ALA A 337 -7.61 -7.38 27.92
N ILE A 338 -7.36 -6.54 26.90
CA ILE A 338 -8.23 -5.41 26.54
C ILE A 338 -9.57 -5.92 25.98
N GLY A 339 -9.55 -6.88 25.06
CA GLY A 339 -10.76 -7.48 24.49
C GLY A 339 -11.66 -8.05 25.59
N LYS A 340 -11.10 -8.80 26.54
CA LYS A 340 -11.85 -9.34 27.69
C LYS A 340 -12.45 -8.22 28.55
N GLU A 341 -11.64 -7.24 28.95
CA GLU A 341 -12.07 -6.11 29.79
C GLU A 341 -13.24 -5.35 29.13
N LYS A 342 -13.11 -4.99 27.86
CA LYS A 342 -14.14 -4.23 27.15
C LYS A 342 -15.38 -5.07 26.87
N CYS A 343 -15.23 -6.33 26.50
CA CYS A 343 -16.37 -7.26 26.35
C CYS A 343 -17.13 -7.46 27.66
N ASP A 344 -16.44 -7.63 28.80
CA ASP A 344 -17.06 -7.76 30.12
C ASP A 344 -17.80 -6.47 30.51
N LYS A 345 -17.13 -5.30 30.34
CA LYS A 345 -17.70 -4.00 30.70
C LYS A 345 -18.98 -3.65 29.91
N PHE A 346 -19.01 -3.99 28.62
CA PHE A 346 -20.10 -3.59 27.72
C PHE A 346 -21.08 -4.75 27.38
N GLY A 347 -20.94 -5.92 28.01
CA GLY A 347 -21.84 -7.05 27.80
C GLY A 347 -21.80 -7.64 26.40
N ARG A 348 -20.64 -7.61 25.74
CA ARG A 348 -20.44 -8.09 24.37
C ARG A 348 -19.52 -9.31 24.32
N SER A 349 -19.60 -10.09 23.23
CA SER A 349 -18.67 -11.20 22.95
C SER A 349 -17.47 -10.77 22.09
N SER A 350 -17.66 -9.71 21.30
CA SER A 350 -16.67 -9.15 20.35
C SER A 350 -17.02 -7.69 20.05
N MET A 351 -16.11 -6.94 19.40
CA MET A 351 -16.30 -5.54 19.04
C MET A 351 -16.57 -5.39 17.53
N GLU A 352 -15.61 -4.93 16.74
CA GLU A 352 -15.75 -4.56 15.33
C GLU A 352 -16.04 -5.74 14.41
N VAL A 353 -15.64 -6.95 14.78
CA VAL A 353 -15.87 -8.17 14.02
C VAL A 353 -16.24 -9.32 14.95
N SER A 354 -17.16 -10.20 14.51
CA SER A 354 -17.49 -11.43 15.25
C SER A 354 -16.42 -12.52 15.03
N ASN A 355 -16.22 -13.38 16.04
CA ASN A 355 -15.27 -14.48 15.96
C ASN A 355 -15.56 -15.44 14.80
N GLU A 356 -16.84 -15.66 14.48
CA GLU A 356 -17.27 -16.52 13.36
C GLU A 356 -16.78 -15.99 12.00
N VAL A 357 -16.76 -14.66 11.80
CA VAL A 357 -16.26 -14.06 10.57
C VAL A 357 -14.74 -14.04 10.57
N PHE A 358 -14.14 -13.67 11.70
CA PHE A 358 -12.68 -13.55 11.84
C PHE A 358 -11.95 -14.88 11.62
N GLU A 359 -12.48 -15.99 12.19
CA GLU A 359 -11.93 -17.35 12.04
C GLU A 359 -12.58 -18.11 10.86
N GLY A 360 -13.51 -17.49 10.16
CA GLY A 360 -14.26 -18.10 9.07
C GLY A 360 -13.45 -18.28 7.78
N PRO A 361 -13.97 -19.09 6.84
CA PRO A 361 -13.25 -19.43 5.61
C PRO A 361 -13.07 -18.24 4.63
N GLN A 362 -13.83 -17.17 4.80
CA GLN A 362 -13.70 -15.94 4.01
C GLN A 362 -12.62 -14.99 4.56
N SER A 363 -12.10 -15.26 5.76
CA SER A 363 -11.09 -14.42 6.40
C SER A 363 -9.70 -14.65 5.80
N VAL A 364 -9.06 -13.57 5.38
CA VAL A 364 -7.70 -13.58 4.82
C VAL A 364 -6.73 -12.73 5.64
N VAL A 365 -7.11 -12.37 6.87
CA VAL A 365 -6.39 -11.42 7.74
C VAL A 365 -4.95 -11.82 8.04
N PHE A 366 -4.65 -13.11 8.16
CA PHE A 366 -3.29 -13.57 8.43
C PHE A 366 -2.39 -13.52 7.19
N GLN A 367 -2.94 -13.79 6.01
CA GLN A 367 -2.22 -13.62 4.75
C GLN A 367 -1.99 -12.15 4.44
N GLU A 368 -2.98 -11.30 4.70
CA GLU A 368 -2.87 -9.84 4.66
C GLU A 368 -1.72 -9.34 5.56
N ALA A 369 -1.65 -9.84 6.79
CA ALA A 369 -0.58 -9.51 7.73
C ALA A 369 0.81 -9.99 7.24
N GLU A 370 0.91 -11.18 6.64
CA GLU A 370 2.14 -11.69 6.00
C GLU A 370 2.57 -10.78 4.85
N ASN A 371 1.63 -10.37 4.01
CA ASN A 371 1.88 -9.52 2.85
C ASN A 371 2.50 -8.15 3.20
N ARG A 372 2.34 -7.67 4.43
CA ARG A 372 3.02 -6.48 4.95
C ARG A 372 4.54 -6.53 4.77
N MET A 373 5.15 -7.68 5.08
CA MET A 373 6.59 -7.86 4.92
C MET A 373 7.00 -7.81 3.44
N HIS A 374 6.23 -8.42 2.56
CA HIS A 374 6.55 -8.50 1.13
C HIS A 374 6.41 -7.14 0.44
N THR A 375 5.36 -6.38 0.77
CA THR A 375 5.16 -5.05 0.20
C THR A 375 6.14 -4.02 0.73
N VAL A 376 6.47 -4.04 2.03
CA VAL A 376 7.54 -3.22 2.61
C VAL A 376 8.87 -3.55 1.94
N LYS A 377 9.17 -4.83 1.69
CA LYS A 377 10.39 -5.26 0.99
C LYS A 377 10.48 -4.65 -0.41
N ALA A 378 9.40 -4.67 -1.18
CA ALA A 378 9.35 -4.07 -2.51
C ALA A 378 9.57 -2.54 -2.47
N VAL A 379 8.93 -1.85 -1.52
CA VAL A 379 9.14 -0.41 -1.32
C VAL A 379 10.60 -0.09 -0.99
N LEU A 380 11.22 -0.81 -0.06
CA LEU A 380 12.63 -0.62 0.30
C LEU A 380 13.56 -0.91 -0.89
N ALA A 381 13.31 -1.98 -1.63
CA ALA A 381 14.10 -2.36 -2.81
C ALA A 381 14.02 -1.29 -3.92
N ALA A 382 12.83 -0.76 -4.19
CA ALA A 382 12.63 0.28 -5.20
C ALA A 382 13.23 1.62 -4.77
N VAL A 383 12.99 2.03 -3.51
CA VAL A 383 13.35 3.37 -3.03
C VAL A 383 14.82 3.47 -2.60
N ILE A 384 15.35 2.50 -1.86
CA ILE A 384 16.75 2.49 -1.39
C ILE A 384 17.64 1.75 -2.39
N GLY A 385 17.22 0.56 -2.84
CA GLY A 385 17.98 -0.25 -3.79
C GLY A 385 18.00 0.33 -5.20
N GLY A 386 17.02 1.14 -5.56
CA GLY A 386 16.89 1.72 -6.90
C GLY A 386 16.54 0.68 -7.96
N ILE A 387 15.80 -0.35 -7.58
CA ILE A 387 15.23 -1.32 -8.52
C ILE A 387 14.17 -0.61 -9.35
N GLU A 388 14.31 -0.69 -10.65
CA GLU A 388 13.33 -0.13 -11.60
C GLU A 388 12.00 -0.90 -11.51
N VAL A 389 10.92 -0.16 -11.43
CA VAL A 389 9.56 -0.67 -11.27
C VAL A 389 8.61 -0.08 -12.32
#